data_3ecb3199b2df4ccc5e128af072d8d514
#
_entry.id   3ecb3199b2df4ccc5e128af072d8d514
#
_cell.length_a   1.000
_cell.length_b   1.000
_cell.length_c   1.000
_cell.angle_alpha   90.00
_cell.angle_beta   90.00
_cell.angle_gamma   90.00
#
_symmetry.space_group_name_H-M   'P 1'
#
loop_
_entity.id
_entity.type
_entity.pdbx_description
1 polymer ?
#
loop_
_entity_poly.entity_id
_entity_poly.type
_entity_poly.pdbx_seq_one_letter_code
_entity_poly.pdbx_strand_id
1 'polypeptide(L)'
;MVHPRRSTFEEPNHTAYQRFLPTGPIAFLPLTPTISSLVWSTKSPLASSLLACDPAILANMINVAFRLPYLSIKYLHDFILEKQAKGIPLSANALKEEVQWRERSHGIHEHSGYSSLRKEQEQGIPPADSEAVPPLITELQAGTVASFPLRYSHAESYIGEGSRTRTVLVGDAAHTVHPLAGQGLNLGFGDVECLARCIKGAIATGSDIGMSKAGLCFHA
;
A
#
# COMPACT_ATOMS: atom_id res chain seq x y z
N MET A 1 -1.59 5.15 11.04
CA MET A 1 -0.46 6.09 10.84
C MET A 1 0.75 5.58 11.61
N VAL A 2 1.93 5.84 11.14
CA VAL A 2 3.19 5.36 11.71
C VAL A 2 4.06 6.55 12.10
N HIS A 3 4.81 6.43 13.19
CA HIS A 3 5.75 7.44 13.65
C HIS A 3 7.17 7.05 13.21
N PRO A 4 7.76 7.75 12.25
CA PRO A 4 9.15 7.52 11.86
C PRO A 4 10.11 8.20 12.85
N ARG A 5 11.25 7.57 13.09
CA ARG A 5 12.35 8.16 13.81
C ARG A 5 13.59 8.17 12.92
N ARG A 6 14.10 9.35 12.61
CA ARG A 6 15.44 9.53 12.03
C ARG A 6 16.45 9.84 13.15
N SER A 7 17.66 9.37 12.99
CA SER A 7 18.77 9.78 13.86
C SER A 7 19.17 11.22 13.52
N THR A 8 19.25 12.08 14.50
CA THR A 8 19.96 13.35 14.70
C THR A 8 20.13 14.41 13.59
N PHE A 9 19.85 14.14 12.31
CA PHE A 9 19.71 15.14 11.25
C PHE A 9 18.27 15.05 10.72
N GLU A 10 17.41 15.89 11.25
CA GLU A 10 16.00 15.97 10.87
C GLU A 10 15.85 16.66 9.52
N GLU A 11 16.03 15.91 8.44
CA GLU A 11 15.39 16.33 7.20
C GLU A 11 13.88 16.17 7.32
N PRO A 12 13.10 17.13 6.80
CA PRO A 12 11.66 17.05 6.84
C PRO A 12 11.17 15.78 6.14
N ASN A 13 10.12 15.16 6.69
CA ASN A 13 9.48 13.96 6.13
C ASN A 13 8.71 14.30 4.84
N HIS A 14 9.42 14.40 3.71
CA HIS A 14 8.85 14.79 2.42
C HIS A 14 8.90 13.69 1.36
N THR A 15 9.58 12.59 1.65
CA THR A 15 9.82 11.54 0.68
C THR A 15 8.80 10.41 0.85
N ALA A 16 8.12 10.07 -0.23
CA ALA A 16 7.31 8.86 -0.33
C ALA A 16 8.19 7.69 -0.75
N TYR A 17 8.06 6.56 -0.05
CA TYR A 17 8.80 5.33 -0.35
C TYR A 17 7.84 4.25 -0.77
N GLN A 18 8.22 3.48 -1.79
CA GLN A 18 7.45 2.34 -2.24
C GLN A 18 8.37 1.17 -2.58
N ARG A 19 7.97 -0.03 -2.18
CA ARG A 19 8.65 -1.27 -2.53
C ARG A 19 7.66 -2.30 -3.05
N PHE A 20 7.99 -2.94 -4.15
CA PHE A 20 7.22 -4.03 -4.72
C PHE A 20 7.73 -5.35 -4.21
N LEU A 21 6.95 -6.01 -3.38
CA LEU A 21 7.23 -7.35 -2.89
C LEU A 21 6.42 -8.37 -3.69
N PRO A 22 6.86 -9.62 -3.82
CA PRO A 22 6.09 -10.67 -4.49
C PRO A 22 4.72 -10.96 -3.85
N THR A 23 4.53 -10.57 -2.59
CA THR A 23 3.27 -10.68 -1.86
C THR A 23 2.33 -9.51 -2.08
N GLY A 24 2.82 -8.41 -2.63
CA GLY A 24 2.12 -7.15 -2.86
C GLY A 24 3.00 -5.95 -2.47
N PRO A 25 2.66 -4.75 -2.95
CA PRO A 25 3.41 -3.53 -2.67
C PRO A 25 3.23 -3.06 -1.22
N ILE A 26 4.26 -2.37 -0.75
CA ILE A 26 4.21 -1.57 0.47
C ILE A 26 4.60 -0.13 0.13
N ALA A 27 3.83 0.84 0.63
CA ALA A 27 4.05 2.26 0.43
C ALA A 27 4.04 3.01 1.76
N PHE A 28 5.01 3.88 1.94
CA PHE A 28 5.17 4.77 3.08
C PHE A 28 5.02 6.21 2.58
N LEU A 29 3.99 6.91 3.03
CA LEU A 29 3.57 8.20 2.50
C LEU A 29 3.64 9.27 3.60
N PRO A 30 4.43 10.34 3.44
CA PRO A 30 4.54 11.39 4.43
C PRO A 30 3.23 12.17 4.55
N LEU A 31 2.78 12.44 5.77
CA LEU A 31 1.61 13.28 6.06
C LEU A 31 2.02 14.56 6.79
N THR A 32 2.90 14.42 7.77
CA THR A 32 3.47 15.53 8.54
C THR A 32 4.97 15.29 8.74
N PRO A 33 5.72 16.24 9.29
CA PRO A 33 7.14 16.01 9.58
C PRO A 33 7.42 14.77 10.43
N THR A 34 6.47 14.34 11.26
CA THR A 34 6.64 13.23 12.22
C THR A 34 5.67 12.07 12.03
N ILE A 35 4.73 12.15 11.08
CA ILE A 35 3.70 11.15 10.87
C ILE A 35 3.66 10.78 9.39
N SER A 36 3.54 9.49 9.11
CA SER A 36 3.33 8.96 7.78
C SER A 36 2.15 8.00 7.74
N SER A 37 1.52 7.90 6.58
CA SER A 37 0.57 6.83 6.28
C SER A 37 1.32 5.65 5.70
N LEU A 38 0.85 4.43 6.00
CA LEU A 38 1.37 3.21 5.42
C LEU A 38 0.23 2.44 4.74
N VAL A 39 0.49 1.98 3.53
CA VAL A 39 -0.37 1.05 2.80
C VAL A 39 0.46 -0.19 2.47
N TRP A 40 0.04 -1.35 2.95
CA TRP A 40 0.71 -2.61 2.66
C TRP A 40 -0.27 -3.64 2.13
N SER A 41 -0.12 -4.01 0.87
CA SER A 41 -0.89 -5.08 0.25
C SER A 41 -0.20 -6.42 0.47
N THR A 42 -0.92 -7.39 1.00
CA THR A 42 -0.39 -8.74 1.27
C THR A 42 -1.50 -9.79 1.24
N LYS A 43 -1.14 -11.06 1.40
CA LYS A 43 -2.11 -12.15 1.43
C LYS A 43 -2.98 -12.08 2.68
N SER A 44 -4.27 -12.39 2.54
CA SER A 44 -5.26 -12.30 3.64
C SER A 44 -4.85 -13.01 4.93
N PRO A 45 -4.30 -14.24 4.92
CA PRO A 45 -3.86 -14.89 6.15
C PRO A 45 -2.76 -14.10 6.88
N LEU A 46 -1.81 -13.55 6.13
CA LEU A 46 -0.73 -12.74 6.72
C LEU A 46 -1.26 -11.41 7.25
N ALA A 47 -2.15 -10.75 6.50
CA ALA A 47 -2.78 -9.51 6.97
C ALA A 47 -3.52 -9.72 8.30
N SER A 48 -4.32 -10.77 8.41
CA SER A 48 -5.02 -11.12 9.65
C SER A 48 -4.05 -11.42 10.79
N SER A 49 -2.96 -12.13 10.48
CA SER A 49 -1.93 -12.47 11.45
C SER A 49 -1.21 -11.23 11.98
N LEU A 50 -0.82 -10.32 11.11
CA LEU A 50 -0.13 -9.08 11.48
C LEU A 50 -1.03 -8.15 12.31
N LEU A 51 -2.33 -8.10 12.00
CA LEU A 51 -3.31 -7.34 12.79
C LEU A 51 -3.52 -7.91 14.21
N ALA A 52 -3.40 -9.22 14.35
CA ALA A 52 -3.54 -9.89 15.65
C ALA A 52 -2.27 -9.82 16.51
N CYS A 53 -1.15 -9.40 15.95
CA CYS A 53 0.10 -9.25 16.67
C CYS A 53 0.16 -7.96 17.50
N ASP A 54 1.09 -7.94 18.45
CA ASP A 54 1.49 -6.71 19.14
C ASP A 54 1.90 -5.62 18.12
N PRO A 55 1.49 -4.36 18.32
CA PRO A 55 1.90 -3.25 17.43
C PRO A 55 3.40 -3.13 17.20
N ALA A 56 4.23 -3.49 18.18
CA ALA A 56 5.69 -3.49 18.04
C ALA A 56 6.16 -4.55 17.04
N ILE A 57 5.48 -5.69 16.96
CA ILE A 57 5.76 -6.74 15.97
C ILE A 57 5.44 -6.22 14.56
N LEU A 58 4.28 -5.58 14.40
CA LEU A 58 3.87 -5.01 13.12
C LEU A 58 4.84 -3.90 12.68
N ALA A 59 5.25 -2.99 13.58
CA ALA A 59 6.24 -1.96 13.28
C ALA A 59 7.58 -2.56 12.82
N ASN A 60 8.07 -3.61 13.49
CA ASN A 60 9.28 -4.33 13.08
C ASN A 60 9.12 -4.97 11.71
N MET A 61 7.97 -5.59 11.41
CA MET A 61 7.71 -6.21 10.11
C MET A 61 7.60 -5.18 8.97
N ILE A 62 7.11 -3.97 9.24
CA ILE A 62 7.12 -2.88 8.26
C ILE A 62 8.56 -2.45 7.96
N ASN A 63 9.40 -2.28 8.99
CA ASN A 63 10.82 -1.97 8.80
C ASN A 63 11.54 -3.05 7.98
N VAL A 64 11.29 -4.31 8.31
CA VAL A 64 11.79 -5.48 7.59
C VAL A 64 11.36 -5.47 6.11
N ALA A 65 10.10 -5.14 5.85
CA ALA A 65 9.56 -5.13 4.50
C ALA A 65 10.26 -4.13 3.57
N PHE A 66 10.82 -3.05 4.11
CA PHE A 66 11.62 -2.09 3.33
C PHE A 66 13.10 -2.42 3.26
N ARG A 67 13.64 -3.23 4.17
CA ARG A 67 15.09 -3.35 4.38
C ARG A 67 15.65 -4.72 4.03
N LEU A 68 14.95 -5.81 4.29
CA LEU A 68 15.46 -7.15 4.10
C LEU A 68 15.19 -7.72 2.70
N PRO A 69 16.01 -8.69 2.24
CA PRO A 69 15.72 -9.48 1.05
C PRO A 69 14.40 -10.24 1.19
N TYR A 70 13.73 -10.47 0.06
CA TYR A 70 12.43 -11.16 0.06
C TYR A 70 12.46 -12.54 0.74
N LEU A 71 13.53 -13.31 0.57
CA LEU A 71 13.65 -14.62 1.23
C LEU A 71 13.62 -14.51 2.76
N SER A 72 14.29 -13.52 3.33
CA SER A 72 14.26 -13.25 4.76
C SER A 72 12.89 -12.77 5.22
N ILE A 73 12.25 -11.89 4.44
CA ILE A 73 10.87 -11.44 4.69
C ILE A 73 9.92 -12.64 4.68
N LYS A 74 10.01 -13.49 3.65
CA LYS A 74 9.20 -14.70 3.54
C LYS A 74 9.34 -15.63 4.74
N TYR A 75 10.59 -15.87 5.18
CA TYR A 75 10.83 -16.68 6.38
C TYR A 75 10.13 -16.07 7.61
N LEU A 76 10.23 -14.76 7.82
CA LEU A 76 9.60 -14.10 8.96
C LEU A 76 8.07 -14.15 8.88
N HIS A 77 7.51 -14.05 7.67
CA HIS A 77 6.08 -14.26 7.45
C HIS A 77 5.65 -15.68 7.82
N ASP A 78 6.38 -16.68 7.31
CA ASP A 78 6.09 -18.09 7.60
C ASP A 78 6.25 -18.38 9.10
N PHE A 79 7.24 -17.79 9.76
CA PHE A 79 7.46 -17.89 11.20
C PHE A 79 6.28 -17.34 12.02
N ILE A 80 5.75 -16.17 11.65
CA ILE A 80 4.56 -15.58 12.30
C ILE A 80 3.35 -16.48 12.11
N LEU A 81 3.09 -16.93 10.88
CA LEU A 81 1.95 -17.79 10.56
C LEU A 81 2.03 -19.13 11.29
N GLU A 82 3.21 -19.75 11.37
CA GLU A 82 3.41 -21.02 12.07
C GLU A 82 3.19 -20.87 13.58
N LYS A 83 3.70 -19.82 14.19
CA LYS A 83 3.48 -19.55 15.62
C LYS A 83 2.01 -19.38 15.94
N GLN A 84 1.28 -18.62 15.12
CA GLN A 84 -0.15 -18.43 15.30
C GLN A 84 -0.95 -19.72 15.07
N ALA A 85 -0.63 -20.51 14.03
CA ALA A 85 -1.28 -21.77 13.78
C ALA A 85 -1.12 -22.77 14.95
N LYS A 86 0.01 -22.67 15.67
CA LYS A 86 0.28 -23.49 16.88
C LYS A 86 -0.30 -22.87 18.16
N GLY A 87 -0.95 -21.70 18.10
CA GLY A 87 -1.43 -20.99 19.28
C GLY A 87 -0.31 -20.49 20.22
N ILE A 88 0.92 -20.37 19.73
CA ILE A 88 2.07 -19.93 20.51
C ILE A 88 2.17 -18.41 20.39
N PRO A 89 2.12 -17.66 21.52
CA PRO A 89 2.25 -16.21 21.47
C PRO A 89 3.65 -15.81 20.93
N LEU A 90 3.64 -14.91 19.97
CA LEU A 90 4.88 -14.37 19.43
C LEU A 90 5.36 -13.21 20.29
N SER A 91 6.55 -13.35 20.86
CA SER A 91 7.20 -12.26 21.60
C SER A 91 7.85 -11.27 20.64
N ALA A 92 7.65 -9.97 20.89
CA ALA A 92 8.31 -8.91 20.12
C ALA A 92 9.85 -9.03 20.20
N ASN A 93 10.38 -9.45 21.33
CA ASN A 93 11.82 -9.67 21.50
C ASN A 93 12.33 -10.84 20.64
N ALA A 94 11.61 -11.96 20.62
CA ALA A 94 11.98 -13.11 19.78
C ALA A 94 11.99 -12.74 18.28
N LEU A 95 10.99 -11.98 17.82
CA LEU A 95 10.99 -11.48 16.45
C LEU A 95 12.16 -10.52 16.20
N LYS A 96 12.43 -9.62 17.13
CA LYS A 96 13.54 -8.66 17.03
C LYS A 96 14.90 -9.36 16.92
N GLU A 97 15.13 -10.41 17.67
CA GLU A 97 16.37 -11.24 17.59
C GLU A 97 16.50 -11.88 16.21
N GLU A 98 15.42 -12.46 15.68
CA GLU A 98 15.37 -13.04 14.34
C GLU A 98 15.65 -12.00 13.23
N VAL A 99 15.08 -10.80 13.37
CA VAL A 99 15.33 -9.68 12.46
C VAL A 99 16.79 -9.24 12.53
N GLN A 100 17.32 -8.98 13.71
CA GLN A 100 18.69 -8.55 13.91
C GLN A 100 19.72 -9.57 13.41
N TRP A 101 19.42 -10.86 13.57
CA TRP A 101 20.29 -11.90 13.00
C TRP A 101 20.36 -11.81 11.49
N ARG A 102 19.21 -11.57 10.82
CA ARG A 102 19.16 -11.43 9.36
C ARG A 102 19.80 -10.14 8.88
N GLU A 103 19.54 -9.04 9.56
CA GLU A 103 20.20 -7.77 9.27
C GLU A 103 21.73 -7.93 9.31
N ARG A 104 22.25 -8.55 10.36
CA ARG A 104 23.69 -8.84 10.46
C ARG A 104 24.19 -9.78 9.36
N SER A 105 23.43 -10.82 9.02
CA SER A 105 23.82 -11.78 7.98
C SER A 105 23.83 -11.16 6.58
N HIS A 106 23.07 -10.09 6.37
CA HIS A 106 23.05 -9.31 5.13
C HIS A 106 23.94 -8.05 5.20
N GLY A 107 24.66 -7.82 6.31
CA GLY A 107 25.47 -6.64 6.50
C GLY A 107 24.69 -5.35 6.67
N ILE A 108 23.40 -5.42 6.98
CA ILE A 108 22.53 -4.27 7.21
C ILE A 108 22.69 -3.84 8.67
N HIS A 109 23.61 -2.94 8.95
CA HIS A 109 23.80 -2.34 10.28
C HIS A 109 24.15 -0.86 10.13
N GLU A 110 23.98 -0.10 11.20
CA GLU A 110 24.07 1.37 11.23
C GLU A 110 25.40 1.94 10.70
N HIS A 111 26.43 1.12 10.56
CA HIS A 111 27.75 1.56 10.12
C HIS A 111 28.28 0.82 8.89
N SER A 112 27.44 0.09 8.17
CA SER A 112 27.88 -0.72 7.05
C SER A 112 27.95 0.03 5.71
N GLY A 113 28.63 1.15 5.67
CA GLY A 113 28.92 1.85 4.42
C GLY A 113 29.73 1.05 3.39
N TYR A 114 30.09 -0.23 3.73
CA TYR A 114 30.87 -1.12 2.88
C TYR A 114 30.30 -2.52 2.71
N SER A 115 29.15 -2.80 3.28
CA SER A 115 28.57 -4.12 3.11
C SER A 115 28.07 -4.29 1.68
N SER A 116 28.93 -4.88 0.87
CA SER A 116 28.61 -5.52 -0.42
C SER A 116 27.53 -4.80 -1.26
N LEU A 117 27.70 -3.48 -1.49
CA LEU A 117 26.90 -2.65 -2.44
C LEU A 117 26.49 -3.41 -3.72
N ARG A 118 27.33 -4.31 -4.19
CA ARG A 118 27.09 -5.10 -5.39
C ARG A 118 26.04 -6.20 -5.21
N LYS A 119 26.12 -6.97 -4.11
CA LYS A 119 25.16 -8.04 -3.83
C LYS A 119 23.78 -7.53 -3.43
N GLU A 120 23.74 -6.42 -2.72
CA GLU A 120 22.50 -5.80 -2.27
C GLU A 120 21.77 -5.11 -3.43
N GLN A 121 22.51 -4.46 -4.32
CA GLN A 121 21.96 -3.89 -5.55
C GLN A 121 21.40 -4.98 -6.50
N GLU A 122 22.10 -6.12 -6.62
CA GLU A 122 21.59 -7.26 -7.39
C GLU A 122 20.30 -7.85 -6.79
N GLN A 123 20.10 -7.74 -5.48
CA GLN A 123 18.90 -8.18 -4.77
C GLN A 123 17.83 -7.08 -4.65
N GLY A 124 18.09 -5.88 -5.19
CA GLY A 124 17.19 -4.74 -5.08
C GLY A 124 17.06 -4.17 -3.68
N ILE A 125 18.08 -4.35 -2.81
CA ILE A 125 18.10 -3.82 -1.45
C ILE A 125 19.00 -2.59 -1.44
N PRO A 126 18.51 -1.42 -1.06
CA PRO A 126 19.37 -0.26 -0.90
C PRO A 126 20.24 -0.39 0.37
N PRO A 127 21.43 0.24 0.40
CA PRO A 127 22.26 0.32 1.60
C PRO A 127 21.48 0.86 2.81
N ALA A 128 21.88 0.46 4.02
CA ALA A 128 21.15 0.79 5.25
C ALA A 128 21.08 2.30 5.56
N ASP A 129 22.05 3.06 5.09
CA ASP A 129 22.16 4.52 5.18
C ASP A 129 21.63 5.26 3.94
N SER A 130 21.09 4.53 2.97
CA SER A 130 20.57 5.11 1.73
C SER A 130 19.31 5.92 1.97
N GLU A 131 19.22 7.08 1.34
CA GLU A 131 18.00 7.87 1.24
C GLU A 131 16.84 7.13 0.52
N ALA A 132 17.14 6.02 -0.15
CA ALA A 132 16.14 5.16 -0.77
C ALA A 132 15.38 4.28 0.23
N VAL A 133 15.81 4.23 1.51
CA VAL A 133 15.13 3.48 2.58
C VAL A 133 14.38 4.44 3.48
N PRO A 134 13.10 4.16 3.83
CA PRO A 134 12.36 5.02 4.74
C PRO A 134 13.00 5.04 6.13
N PRO A 135 12.78 6.11 6.91
CA PRO A 135 13.17 6.16 8.30
C PRO A 135 12.55 5.02 9.09
N LEU A 136 13.22 4.59 10.17
CA LEU A 136 12.70 3.51 11.03
C LEU A 136 11.37 3.91 11.66
N ILE A 137 10.41 3.02 11.54
CA ILE A 137 9.13 3.14 12.22
C ILE A 137 9.31 2.66 13.64
N THR A 138 9.03 3.51 14.61
CA THR A 138 9.17 3.21 16.04
C THR A 138 7.86 2.90 16.69
N GLU A 139 6.77 3.48 16.20
CA GLU A 139 5.46 3.38 16.82
C GLU A 139 4.34 3.43 15.77
N LEU A 140 3.25 2.73 16.04
CA LEU A 140 2.00 2.79 15.29
C LEU A 140 0.97 3.59 16.09
N GLN A 141 0.31 4.52 15.45
CA GLN A 141 -0.76 5.27 16.11
C GLN A 141 -1.93 4.33 16.46
N ALA A 142 -2.28 4.28 17.73
CA ALA A 142 -3.37 3.43 18.23
C ALA A 142 -4.70 3.72 17.52
N GLY A 143 -5.46 2.67 17.19
CA GLY A 143 -6.76 2.78 16.57
C GLY A 143 -6.75 3.15 15.07
N THR A 144 -5.57 3.25 14.42
CA THR A 144 -5.48 3.60 12.98
C THR A 144 -5.11 2.43 12.08
N VAL A 145 -4.85 1.25 12.65
CA VAL A 145 -4.48 0.06 11.89
C VAL A 145 -5.74 -0.71 11.50
N ALA A 146 -5.93 -0.92 10.20
CA ALA A 146 -7.07 -1.66 9.65
C ALA A 146 -6.65 -2.47 8.43
N SER A 147 -7.41 -3.51 8.09
CA SER A 147 -7.23 -4.31 6.89
C SER A 147 -8.53 -4.35 6.10
N PHE A 148 -8.41 -4.24 4.79
CA PHE A 148 -9.52 -4.26 3.86
C PHE A 148 -9.25 -5.29 2.76
N PRO A 149 -10.26 -6.09 2.36
CA PRO A 149 -10.10 -6.98 1.23
C PRO A 149 -9.92 -6.16 -0.05
N LEU A 150 -8.86 -6.45 -0.79
CA LEU A 150 -8.65 -5.85 -2.10
C LEU A 150 -9.62 -6.50 -3.10
N ARG A 151 -10.30 -5.67 -3.88
CA ARG A 151 -11.21 -6.09 -4.94
C ARG A 151 -10.80 -5.39 -6.23
N TYR A 152 -10.94 -6.11 -7.32
CA TYR A 152 -10.93 -5.55 -8.65
C TYR A 152 -12.27 -5.87 -9.28
N SER A 153 -12.98 -4.86 -9.72
CA SER A 153 -14.25 -5.03 -10.40
C SER A 153 -14.42 -3.93 -11.45
N HIS A 154 -15.11 -4.29 -12.51
CA HIS A 154 -15.43 -3.39 -13.61
C HIS A 154 -16.81 -3.76 -14.11
N ALA A 155 -17.70 -2.78 -14.25
CA ALA A 155 -19.00 -3.00 -14.85
C ALA A 155 -18.87 -3.17 -16.36
N GLU A 156 -19.60 -4.09 -16.95
CA GLU A 156 -19.61 -4.31 -18.40
C GLU A 156 -20.17 -3.10 -19.16
N SER A 157 -21.10 -2.39 -18.54
CA SER A 157 -21.65 -1.12 -19.03
C SER A 157 -21.82 -0.14 -17.88
N TYR A 158 -21.42 1.10 -18.09
CA TYR A 158 -21.62 2.17 -17.12
C TYR A 158 -22.99 2.83 -17.25
N ILE A 159 -23.73 2.52 -18.31
CA ILE A 159 -25.05 3.07 -18.59
C ILE A 159 -26.07 1.94 -18.46
N GLY A 160 -27.16 2.24 -17.76
CA GLY A 160 -28.26 1.30 -17.61
C GLY A 160 -29.01 1.07 -18.92
N GLU A 161 -29.46 -0.17 -19.14
CA GLU A 161 -30.20 -0.59 -20.32
C GLU A 161 -31.68 -0.87 -19.97
N GLY A 162 -32.54 -0.89 -20.97
CA GLY A 162 -33.96 -1.21 -20.83
C GLY A 162 -34.67 -0.23 -19.90
N SER A 163 -35.32 -0.71 -18.85
CA SER A 163 -36.04 0.12 -17.88
C SER A 163 -35.13 1.03 -17.02
N ARG A 164 -33.81 0.85 -17.10
CA ARG A 164 -32.80 1.62 -16.34
C ARG A 164 -31.99 2.59 -17.22
N THR A 165 -32.46 2.95 -18.39
CA THR A 165 -31.79 3.81 -19.37
C THR A 165 -31.35 5.19 -18.85
N ARG A 166 -31.87 5.64 -17.69
CA ARG A 166 -31.52 6.92 -17.06
C ARG A 166 -30.58 6.76 -15.85
N THR A 167 -29.86 5.64 -15.78
CA THR A 167 -28.93 5.37 -14.72
C THR A 167 -27.51 5.32 -15.29
N VAL A 168 -26.56 5.95 -14.60
CA VAL A 168 -25.13 5.89 -14.91
C VAL A 168 -24.34 5.54 -13.68
N LEU A 169 -23.33 4.70 -13.83
CA LEU A 169 -22.36 4.34 -12.79
C LEU A 169 -21.12 5.23 -12.91
N VAL A 170 -20.61 5.68 -11.77
CA VAL A 170 -19.38 6.48 -11.68
C VAL A 170 -18.53 6.00 -10.48
N GLY A 171 -17.22 6.18 -10.55
CA GLY A 171 -16.28 5.82 -9.49
C GLY A 171 -16.35 4.33 -9.14
N ASP A 172 -16.30 4.01 -7.85
CA ASP A 172 -16.29 2.62 -7.36
C ASP A 172 -17.52 1.79 -7.75
N ALA A 173 -18.63 2.45 -8.09
CA ALA A 173 -19.81 1.77 -8.62
C ALA A 173 -19.61 1.26 -10.05
N ALA A 174 -18.77 1.93 -10.83
CA ALA A 174 -18.42 1.56 -12.20
C ALA A 174 -17.19 0.66 -12.24
N HIS A 175 -16.15 1.00 -11.47
CA HIS A 175 -14.87 0.30 -11.46
C HIS A 175 -14.17 0.44 -10.09
N THR A 176 -13.67 -0.67 -9.59
CA THR A 176 -12.80 -0.70 -8.41
C THR A 176 -11.42 -1.17 -8.83
N VAL A 177 -10.40 -0.35 -8.61
CA VAL A 177 -9.02 -0.63 -9.01
C VAL A 177 -8.14 -0.90 -7.79
N HIS A 178 -7.01 -1.57 -8.03
CA HIS A 178 -6.03 -1.82 -6.98
C HIS A 178 -5.44 -0.49 -6.48
N PRO A 179 -5.33 -0.26 -5.15
CA PRO A 179 -4.88 1.02 -4.57
C PRO A 179 -3.40 1.34 -4.77
N LEU A 180 -2.68 0.54 -5.56
CA LEU A 180 -1.24 0.62 -5.78
C LEU A 180 -0.74 2.02 -6.15
N ALA A 181 -1.46 2.69 -7.03
CA ALA A 181 -1.08 4.01 -7.52
C ALA A 181 -2.00 5.13 -7.00
N GLY A 182 -2.90 4.84 -6.06
CA GLY A 182 -3.86 5.82 -5.53
C GLY A 182 -4.82 6.38 -6.58
N GLN A 183 -5.06 5.67 -7.68
CA GLN A 183 -5.79 6.19 -8.84
C GLN A 183 -7.32 6.14 -8.72
N GLY A 184 -7.88 5.39 -7.74
CA GLY A 184 -9.33 5.21 -7.63
C GLY A 184 -10.08 6.54 -7.59
N LEU A 185 -9.66 7.48 -6.76
CA LEU A 185 -10.26 8.81 -6.67
C LEU A 185 -10.09 9.61 -7.97
N ASN A 186 -8.92 9.58 -8.59
CA ASN A 186 -8.65 10.30 -9.84
C ASN A 186 -9.50 9.77 -11.00
N LEU A 187 -9.67 8.46 -11.09
CA LEU A 187 -10.55 7.83 -12.07
C LEU A 187 -12.01 8.26 -11.84
N GLY A 188 -12.47 8.25 -10.59
CA GLY A 188 -13.81 8.73 -10.25
C GLY A 188 -14.05 10.20 -10.60
N PHE A 189 -13.05 11.07 -10.42
CA PHE A 189 -13.14 12.47 -10.90
C PHE A 189 -13.16 12.55 -12.42
N GLY A 190 -12.40 11.70 -13.12
CA GLY A 190 -12.45 11.59 -14.57
C GLY A 190 -13.85 11.20 -15.09
N ASP A 191 -14.51 10.26 -14.41
CA ASP A 191 -15.89 9.86 -14.70
C ASP A 191 -16.84 11.04 -14.56
N VAL A 192 -16.75 11.77 -13.44
CA VAL A 192 -17.61 12.93 -13.19
C VAL A 192 -17.40 14.03 -14.25
N GLU A 193 -16.16 14.29 -14.62
CA GLU A 193 -15.84 15.27 -15.66
C GLU A 193 -16.40 14.83 -17.01
N CYS A 194 -16.24 13.55 -17.37
CA CYS A 194 -16.80 13.00 -18.61
C CYS A 194 -18.32 13.10 -18.62
N LEU A 195 -18.99 12.69 -17.54
CA LEU A 195 -20.44 12.79 -17.41
C LEU A 195 -20.94 14.24 -17.54
N ALA A 196 -20.27 15.18 -16.87
CA ALA A 196 -20.61 16.60 -16.95
C ALA A 196 -20.49 17.14 -18.39
N ARG A 197 -19.46 16.72 -19.13
CA ARG A 197 -19.32 17.08 -20.57
C ARG A 197 -20.45 16.51 -21.40
N CYS A 198 -20.82 15.24 -21.18
CA CYS A 198 -21.92 14.59 -21.90
C CYS A 198 -23.26 15.30 -21.65
N ILE A 199 -23.58 15.62 -20.38
CA ILE A 199 -24.78 16.35 -19.99
C ILE A 199 -24.82 17.75 -20.64
N LYS A 200 -23.70 18.49 -20.54
CA LYS A 200 -23.57 19.81 -21.16
C LYS A 200 -23.81 19.78 -22.68
N GLY A 201 -23.23 18.78 -23.33
CA GLY A 201 -23.40 18.56 -24.77
C GLY A 201 -24.87 18.26 -25.14
N ALA A 202 -25.54 17.40 -24.39
CA ALA A 202 -26.92 17.07 -24.61
C ALA A 202 -27.85 18.30 -24.44
N ILE A 203 -27.62 19.08 -23.38
CA ILE A 203 -28.38 20.35 -23.16
C ILE A 203 -28.13 21.31 -24.31
N ALA A 204 -26.91 21.52 -24.75
CA ALA A 204 -26.58 22.45 -25.84
C ALA A 204 -27.21 22.08 -27.19
N THR A 205 -27.44 20.79 -27.42
CA THR A 205 -28.07 20.27 -28.66
C THR A 205 -29.57 20.03 -28.52
N GLY A 206 -30.16 20.31 -27.36
CA GLY A 206 -31.58 20.03 -27.09
C GLY A 206 -31.90 18.52 -27.04
N SER A 207 -30.92 17.68 -26.84
CA SER A 207 -31.08 16.23 -26.76
C SER A 207 -31.58 15.82 -25.38
N ASP A 208 -32.32 14.71 -25.29
CA ASP A 208 -32.68 14.11 -23.99
C ASP A 208 -31.43 13.54 -23.32
N ILE A 209 -31.12 14.05 -22.11
CA ILE A 209 -30.00 13.63 -21.28
C ILE A 209 -30.06 12.13 -20.97
N GLY A 210 -31.27 11.56 -20.92
CA GLY A 210 -31.47 10.13 -20.61
C GLY A 210 -31.40 9.21 -21.83
N MET A 211 -31.15 9.70 -23.03
CA MET A 211 -31.01 8.84 -24.21
C MET A 211 -29.57 8.33 -24.37
N SER A 212 -29.44 7.08 -24.82
CA SER A 212 -28.18 6.35 -25.01
C SER A 212 -27.13 7.03 -25.91
N LYS A 213 -27.54 7.98 -26.76
CA LYS A 213 -26.63 8.77 -27.60
C LYS A 213 -25.79 9.78 -26.80
N ALA A 214 -26.28 10.28 -25.66
CA ALA A 214 -25.49 11.07 -24.73
C ALA A 214 -24.43 10.22 -24.00
N GLY A 215 -24.68 8.91 -23.92
CA GLY A 215 -23.78 7.95 -23.29
C GLY A 215 -22.63 7.45 -24.14
N LEU A 216 -22.58 7.72 -25.45
CA LEU A 216 -21.47 7.31 -26.32
C LEU A 216 -20.12 7.97 -25.96
N CYS A 217 -20.13 9.04 -25.16
CA CYS A 217 -18.92 9.67 -24.63
C CYS A 217 -18.41 9.02 -23.33
N PHE A 218 -19.14 8.06 -22.75
CA PHE A 218 -18.87 7.45 -21.45
C PHE A 218 -18.26 6.06 -21.55
N HIS A 219 -17.72 5.70 -22.71
CA HIS A 219 -16.85 4.53 -22.88
C HIS A 219 -15.40 4.99 -22.77
N ALA A 220 -14.80 4.82 -21.60
CA ALA A 220 -13.35 4.94 -21.39
C ALA A 220 -12.67 3.61 -21.61
#